data_3a6a0f47a5d9afdd5d65640378d26777
#
_entry.id   3a6a0f47a5d9afdd5d65640378d26777
#
_cell.length_a   1.000
_cell.length_b   1.000
_cell.length_c   1.000
_cell.angle_alpha   90.00
_cell.angle_beta   90.00
_cell.angle_gamma   90.00
#
_symmetry.space_group_name_H-M   'P 1'
#
loop_
_entity.id
_entity.type
_entity.pdbx_description
1 polymer ?
#
loop_
_entity_poly.entity_id
_entity_poly.type
_entity_poly.pdbx_seq_one_letter_code
_entity_poly.pdbx_strand_id
1 'polypeptide(L)'
;DPLTALLLFFVAVVMVIIATYLLFIAGTVALCRLLQKNKKYYYKTKHFVSLSSMVYRMKRNGAGLASICILSTMVLVTVSSTVCLFAGTENSLNRRYPRNITAQIYSMDEENYVEPVRQEIGRILKENGEEAENVLDYRLLQVAAYQAEDTMYFDVEAAEGKGVNVFSNIRNLYIIPLDDYNRTMGTSETLKEDEMILYATKGTYDYDTISLENCGTWKVKEKVSDFNGIGFESANISASYYLFVKDVSVLERIEAGEAEIYVNNMSEAEVYYGFDLDCPKEKQIQIYSEIKSA
;
A
#
# COMPACT_ATOMS: atom_id res chain seq x y z
N ASP A 1 0.26 9.93 18.73
CA ASP A 1 -1.15 10.40 18.80
C ASP A 1 -1.46 11.16 17.50
N PRO A 2 -2.39 10.68 16.65
CA PRO A 2 -2.66 11.29 15.33
C PRO A 2 -3.18 12.73 15.44
N LEU A 3 -3.87 13.08 16.53
CA LEU A 3 -4.34 14.44 16.80
C LEU A 3 -3.19 15.41 17.05
N THR A 4 -2.17 14.99 17.79
CA THR A 4 -0.97 15.79 18.05
C THR A 4 -0.19 16.03 16.75
N ALA A 5 -0.06 15.01 15.90
CA ALA A 5 0.58 15.16 14.58
C ALA A 5 -0.17 16.15 13.67
N LEU A 6 -1.50 16.09 13.67
CA LEU A 6 -2.35 17.01 12.92
C LEU A 6 -2.20 18.47 13.42
N LEU A 7 -2.21 18.69 14.73
CA LEU A 7 -2.01 20.03 15.32
C LEU A 7 -0.62 20.59 14.98
N LEU A 8 0.44 19.78 15.11
CA LEU A 8 1.80 20.19 14.75
C LEU A 8 1.91 20.54 13.26
N PHE A 9 1.21 19.82 12.39
CA PHE A 9 1.17 20.14 10.96
C PHE A 9 0.57 21.53 10.70
N PHE A 10 -0.59 21.86 11.31
CA PHE A 10 -1.19 23.17 11.13
C PHE A 10 -0.31 24.31 11.68
N VAL A 11 0.32 24.10 12.84
CA VAL A 11 1.27 25.07 13.41
C VAL A 11 2.45 25.29 12.46
N ALA A 12 2.99 24.22 11.89
CA ALA A 12 4.09 24.30 10.91
C ALA A 12 3.68 25.09 9.66
N VAL A 13 2.49 24.85 9.11
CA VAL A 13 1.95 25.58 7.95
C VAL A 13 1.84 27.08 8.24
N VAL A 14 1.28 27.46 9.39
CA VAL A 14 1.17 28.88 9.80
C VAL A 14 2.56 29.51 9.95
N MET A 15 3.51 28.81 10.56
CA MET A 15 4.89 29.28 10.69
C MET A 15 5.56 29.51 9.32
N VAL A 16 5.36 28.60 8.36
CA VAL A 16 5.90 28.75 6.99
C VAL A 16 5.29 29.98 6.29
N ILE A 17 3.99 30.21 6.43
CA ILE A 17 3.34 31.41 5.87
C ILE A 17 3.95 32.68 6.46
N ILE A 18 4.09 32.78 7.78
CA ILE A 18 4.69 33.94 8.46
C ILE A 18 6.15 34.13 8.00
N ALA A 19 6.93 33.03 7.96
CA ALA A 19 8.32 33.06 7.52
C ALA A 19 8.45 33.58 6.06
N THR A 20 7.53 33.16 5.17
CA THR A 20 7.50 33.62 3.78
C THR A 20 7.24 35.14 3.70
N TYR A 21 6.26 35.66 4.47
CA TYR A 21 6.05 37.12 4.52
C TYR A 21 7.28 37.88 5.02
N LEU A 22 7.89 37.40 6.11
CA LEU A 22 9.11 38.03 6.66
C LEU A 22 10.26 38.00 5.67
N LEU A 23 10.45 36.85 4.99
CA LEU A 23 11.52 36.70 3.99
C LEU A 23 11.33 37.62 2.80
N PHE A 24 10.13 37.76 2.27
CA PHE A 24 9.86 38.68 1.15
C PHE A 24 10.02 40.13 1.57
N ILE A 25 9.54 40.55 2.74
CA ILE A 25 9.69 41.92 3.24
C ILE A 25 11.16 42.22 3.53
N ALA A 26 11.85 41.36 4.27
CA ALA A 26 13.27 41.56 4.60
C ALA A 26 14.18 41.45 3.36
N GLY A 27 13.94 40.46 2.51
CA GLY A 27 14.71 40.21 1.30
C GLY A 27 14.60 41.35 0.28
N THR A 28 13.39 41.87 0.07
CA THR A 28 13.20 43.02 -0.83
C THR A 28 13.86 44.29 -0.31
N VAL A 29 13.78 44.56 1.00
CA VAL A 29 14.48 45.69 1.64
C VAL A 29 15.98 45.49 1.57
N ALA A 30 16.50 44.29 1.85
CA ALA A 30 17.93 43.98 1.76
C ALA A 30 18.48 44.14 0.33
N LEU A 31 17.72 43.63 -0.67
CA LEU A 31 18.08 43.78 -2.09
C LEU A 31 18.19 45.26 -2.51
N CYS A 32 17.20 46.08 -2.12
CA CYS A 32 17.23 47.52 -2.40
C CYS A 32 18.39 48.21 -1.72
N ARG A 33 18.72 47.87 -0.47
CA ARG A 33 19.91 48.44 0.24
C ARG A 33 21.22 48.01 -0.43
N LEU A 34 21.34 46.77 -0.88
CA LEU A 34 22.49 46.28 -1.63
C LEU A 34 22.70 47.05 -2.94
N LEU A 35 21.61 47.30 -3.70
CA LEU A 35 21.66 48.11 -4.91
C LEU A 35 22.02 49.57 -4.63
N GLN A 36 21.56 50.14 -3.52
CA GLN A 36 21.96 51.48 -3.08
C GLN A 36 23.46 51.57 -2.72
N LYS A 37 24.04 50.52 -2.17
CA LYS A 37 25.46 50.46 -1.79
C LYS A 37 26.39 50.49 -3.03
N ASN A 38 25.89 50.05 -4.17
CA ASN A 38 26.65 50.11 -5.43
C ASN A 38 26.58 51.48 -6.05
N LYS A 39 27.53 52.35 -5.71
CA LYS A 39 27.61 53.78 -6.14
C LYS A 39 27.55 53.95 -7.66
N LYS A 40 28.16 53.06 -8.45
CA LYS A 40 28.14 53.12 -9.93
C LYS A 40 26.75 52.89 -10.53
N TYR A 41 25.92 52.14 -9.83
CA TYR A 41 24.55 51.84 -10.25
C TYR A 41 23.56 52.90 -9.73
N TYR A 42 23.69 53.27 -8.46
CA TYR A 42 22.77 54.16 -7.76
C TYR A 42 22.77 55.59 -8.30
N TYR A 43 23.95 56.19 -8.62
CA TYR A 43 24.06 57.59 -9.07
C TYR A 43 23.69 57.81 -10.55
N LYS A 44 23.21 56.83 -11.29
CA LYS A 44 22.60 57.07 -12.60
C LYS A 44 21.22 57.69 -12.43
N THR A 45 20.93 58.83 -13.10
CA THR A 45 19.74 59.66 -12.91
C THR A 45 18.42 58.89 -12.96
N LYS A 46 18.28 57.87 -13.85
CA LYS A 46 17.13 57.01 -13.95
C LYS A 46 16.99 56.03 -12.78
N HIS A 47 18.11 55.58 -12.21
CA HIS A 47 18.11 54.57 -11.14
C HIS A 47 17.92 55.19 -9.76
N PHE A 48 18.42 56.42 -9.55
CA PHE A 48 18.31 57.15 -8.28
C PHE A 48 16.86 57.38 -7.87
N VAL A 49 16.05 57.96 -8.77
CA VAL A 49 14.64 58.27 -8.51
C VAL A 49 13.82 57.00 -8.35
N SER A 50 14.07 56.02 -9.22
CA SER A 50 13.36 54.74 -9.18
C SER A 50 13.65 53.95 -7.90
N LEU A 51 14.92 53.85 -7.50
CA LEU A 51 15.34 53.06 -6.34
C LEU A 51 14.91 53.71 -5.02
N SER A 52 14.98 55.04 -4.93
CA SER A 52 14.57 55.79 -3.74
C SER A 52 13.04 55.69 -3.51
N SER A 53 12.24 55.81 -4.55
CA SER A 53 10.78 55.63 -4.46
C SER A 53 10.40 54.17 -4.21
N MET A 54 11.16 53.22 -4.71
CA MET A 54 10.97 51.79 -4.53
C MET A 54 11.21 51.37 -3.09
N VAL A 55 12.27 51.82 -2.42
CA VAL A 55 12.54 51.52 -1.00
C VAL A 55 11.41 51.97 -0.10
N TYR A 56 10.78 53.09 -0.36
CA TYR A 56 9.65 53.58 0.44
C TYR A 56 8.38 52.72 0.26
N ARG A 57 8.10 52.29 -0.98
CA ARG A 57 6.93 51.48 -1.33
C ARG A 57 7.11 49.97 -1.06
N MET A 58 8.36 49.53 -0.89
CA MET A 58 8.71 48.11 -0.90
C MET A 58 8.11 47.31 0.28
N LYS A 59 7.90 47.95 1.42
CA LYS A 59 7.24 47.32 2.57
C LYS A 59 5.82 46.80 2.21
N ARG A 60 5.10 47.57 1.40
CA ARG A 60 3.74 47.25 0.95
C ARG A 60 3.75 46.30 -0.26
N ASN A 61 4.67 46.52 -1.18
CA ASN A 61 4.82 45.69 -2.36
C ASN A 61 5.39 44.28 -2.04
N GLY A 62 6.30 44.19 -1.03
CA GLY A 62 6.85 42.91 -0.58
C GLY A 62 5.78 41.99 0.00
N ALA A 63 4.83 42.53 0.74
CA ALA A 63 3.68 41.75 1.25
C ALA A 63 2.78 41.25 0.11
N GLY A 64 2.51 42.12 -0.90
CA GLY A 64 1.76 41.70 -2.09
C GLY A 64 2.46 40.60 -2.89
N LEU A 65 3.78 40.69 -3.03
CA LEU A 65 4.59 39.67 -3.70
C LEU A 65 4.55 38.32 -2.92
N ALA A 66 4.64 38.41 -1.59
CA ALA A 66 4.50 37.24 -0.73
C ALA A 66 3.14 36.56 -0.87
N SER A 67 2.05 37.36 -0.90
CA SER A 67 0.69 36.82 -1.10
C SER A 67 0.54 36.12 -2.45
N ILE A 68 1.05 36.71 -3.53
CA ILE A 68 1.03 36.10 -4.88
C ILE A 68 1.84 34.78 -4.86
N CYS A 69 3.02 34.78 -4.24
CA CYS A 69 3.85 33.59 -4.13
C CYS A 69 3.13 32.47 -3.38
N ILE A 70 2.54 32.77 -2.22
CA ILE A 70 1.79 31.80 -1.41
C ILE A 70 0.61 31.24 -2.20
N LEU A 71 -0.20 32.10 -2.82
CA LEU A 71 -1.35 31.67 -3.62
C LEU A 71 -0.93 30.80 -4.81
N SER A 72 0.10 31.21 -5.56
CA SER A 72 0.62 30.43 -6.69
C SER A 72 1.16 29.06 -6.23
N THR A 73 1.87 29.02 -5.11
CA THR A 73 2.38 27.78 -4.54
C THR A 73 1.25 26.87 -4.09
N MET A 74 0.21 27.42 -3.44
CA MET A 74 -0.97 26.65 -3.05
C MET A 74 -1.68 26.02 -4.25
N VAL A 75 -1.87 26.79 -5.33
CA VAL A 75 -2.47 26.27 -6.56
C VAL A 75 -1.61 25.16 -7.17
N LEU A 76 -0.30 25.39 -7.30
CA LEU A 76 0.61 24.38 -7.85
C LEU A 76 0.64 23.09 -7.02
N VAL A 77 0.71 23.22 -5.69
CA VAL A 77 0.70 22.08 -4.77
C VAL A 77 -0.63 21.31 -4.87
N THR A 78 -1.77 22.02 -4.91
CA THR A 78 -3.08 21.39 -5.03
C THR A 78 -3.22 20.63 -6.34
N VAL A 79 -2.87 21.26 -7.47
CA VAL A 79 -2.94 20.60 -8.79
C VAL A 79 -1.98 19.41 -8.84
N SER A 80 -0.73 19.57 -8.40
CA SER A 80 0.25 18.50 -8.38
C SER A 80 -0.20 17.31 -7.49
N SER A 81 -0.69 17.62 -6.28
CA SER A 81 -1.19 16.59 -5.36
C SER A 81 -2.40 15.83 -5.95
N THR A 82 -3.32 16.55 -6.60
CA THR A 82 -4.50 15.92 -7.23
C THR A 82 -4.08 14.98 -8.37
N VAL A 83 -3.14 15.41 -9.22
CA VAL A 83 -2.61 14.57 -10.31
C VAL A 83 -1.87 13.35 -9.75
N CYS A 84 -1.02 13.55 -8.73
CA CYS A 84 -0.30 12.44 -8.08
C CYS A 84 -1.26 11.44 -7.41
N LEU A 85 -2.30 11.94 -6.73
CA LEU A 85 -3.32 11.08 -6.12
C LEU A 85 -4.08 10.28 -7.18
N PHE A 86 -4.48 10.92 -8.28
CA PHE A 86 -5.20 10.25 -9.36
C PHE A 86 -4.34 9.14 -9.99
N ALA A 87 -3.10 9.46 -10.38
CA ALA A 87 -2.17 8.48 -10.93
C ALA A 87 -1.81 7.37 -9.92
N GLY A 88 -1.65 7.73 -8.64
CA GLY A 88 -1.38 6.77 -7.57
C GLY A 88 -2.56 5.83 -7.30
N THR A 89 -3.80 6.33 -7.42
CA THR A 89 -5.00 5.52 -7.21
C THR A 89 -5.14 4.45 -8.29
N GLU A 90 -4.91 4.78 -9.55
CA GLU A 90 -4.97 3.83 -10.66
C GLU A 90 -3.93 2.70 -10.50
N ASN A 91 -2.70 3.05 -10.17
CA ASN A 91 -1.65 2.07 -9.89
C ASN A 91 -1.97 1.19 -8.66
N SER A 92 -2.57 1.79 -7.63
CA SER A 92 -2.96 1.05 -6.42
C SER A 92 -4.12 0.10 -6.69
N LEU A 93 -5.10 0.51 -7.49
CA LEU A 93 -6.21 -0.34 -7.90
C LEU A 93 -5.75 -1.52 -8.75
N ASN A 94 -4.89 -1.27 -9.74
CA ASN A 94 -4.34 -2.33 -10.59
C ASN A 94 -3.47 -3.33 -9.81
N ARG A 95 -2.78 -2.87 -8.76
CA ARG A 95 -2.04 -3.76 -7.85
C ARG A 95 -2.98 -4.59 -6.98
N ARG A 96 -4.01 -3.94 -6.42
CA ARG A 96 -4.95 -4.59 -5.51
C ARG A 96 -5.89 -5.56 -6.22
N TYR A 97 -6.27 -5.22 -7.44
CA TYR A 97 -7.16 -6.02 -8.29
C TYR A 97 -6.48 -6.27 -9.64
N PRO A 98 -5.54 -7.22 -9.68
CA PRO A 98 -4.75 -7.47 -10.89
C PRO A 98 -5.54 -8.14 -12.01
N ARG A 99 -6.81 -8.48 -11.76
CA ARG A 99 -7.71 -9.11 -12.74
C ARG A 99 -9.02 -8.37 -12.83
N ASN A 100 -9.64 -8.42 -14.01
CA ASN A 100 -10.89 -7.72 -14.31
C ASN A 100 -12.06 -8.28 -13.50
N ILE A 101 -12.09 -9.61 -13.32
CA ILE A 101 -13.11 -10.32 -12.53
C ILE A 101 -12.41 -11.19 -11.51
N THR A 102 -12.93 -11.18 -10.29
CA THR A 102 -12.41 -12.00 -9.20
C THR A 102 -13.55 -12.65 -8.43
N ALA A 103 -13.39 -13.91 -8.10
CA ALA A 103 -14.23 -14.66 -7.18
C ALA A 103 -13.36 -15.11 -5.98
N GLN A 104 -13.86 -14.87 -4.77
CA GLN A 104 -13.28 -15.40 -3.54
C GLN A 104 -14.25 -16.45 -3.01
N ILE A 105 -13.76 -17.67 -2.84
CA ILE A 105 -14.54 -18.80 -2.39
C ILE A 105 -14.06 -19.16 -1.00
N TYR A 106 -14.86 -18.84 0.02
CA TYR A 106 -14.54 -19.09 1.43
C TYR A 106 -14.75 -20.57 1.79
N SER A 107 -14.05 -21.42 1.09
CA SER A 107 -13.99 -22.86 1.31
C SER A 107 -12.80 -23.45 0.56
N MET A 108 -12.22 -24.51 1.14
CA MET A 108 -11.19 -25.33 0.50
C MET A 108 -11.73 -26.64 -0.05
N ASP A 109 -13.04 -26.91 0.11
CA ASP A 109 -13.68 -28.10 -0.42
C ASP A 109 -13.83 -27.99 -1.94
N GLU A 110 -12.89 -28.63 -2.62
CA GLU A 110 -12.75 -28.56 -4.07
C GLU A 110 -13.99 -29.12 -4.78
N GLU A 111 -14.55 -30.27 -4.30
CA GLU A 111 -15.67 -30.93 -4.96
C GLU A 111 -17.01 -30.19 -4.77
N ASN A 112 -17.27 -29.72 -3.55
CA ASN A 112 -18.62 -29.23 -3.21
C ASN A 112 -18.77 -27.71 -3.45
N TYR A 113 -17.68 -26.94 -3.42
CA TYR A 113 -17.76 -25.47 -3.51
C TYR A 113 -16.89 -24.90 -4.63
N VAL A 114 -15.63 -25.31 -4.72
CA VAL A 114 -14.67 -24.62 -5.61
C VAL A 114 -14.92 -24.98 -7.08
N GLU A 115 -14.95 -26.27 -7.39
CA GLU A 115 -15.15 -26.74 -8.76
C GLU A 115 -16.52 -26.36 -9.34
N PRO A 116 -17.64 -26.45 -8.61
CA PRO A 116 -18.93 -25.95 -9.09
C PRO A 116 -18.92 -24.47 -9.48
N VAL A 117 -18.25 -23.61 -8.69
CA VAL A 117 -18.12 -22.18 -9.02
C VAL A 117 -17.29 -21.96 -10.28
N ARG A 118 -16.16 -22.66 -10.43
CA ARG A 118 -15.34 -22.60 -11.64
C ARG A 118 -16.12 -23.04 -12.87
N GLN A 119 -16.87 -24.14 -12.78
CA GLN A 119 -17.69 -24.66 -13.87
C GLN A 119 -18.80 -23.67 -14.27
N GLU A 120 -19.46 -23.05 -13.30
CA GLU A 120 -20.51 -22.07 -13.57
C GLU A 120 -19.95 -20.81 -14.22
N ILE A 121 -18.82 -20.31 -13.74
CA ILE A 121 -18.10 -19.21 -14.41
C ILE A 121 -17.75 -19.58 -15.85
N GLY A 122 -17.16 -20.76 -16.05
CA GLY A 122 -16.81 -21.27 -17.38
C GLY A 122 -18.01 -21.39 -18.32
N ARG A 123 -19.19 -21.82 -17.79
CA ARG A 123 -20.44 -21.90 -18.55
C ARG A 123 -20.89 -20.50 -19.01
N ILE A 124 -20.93 -19.55 -18.08
CA ILE A 124 -21.34 -18.16 -18.36
C ILE A 124 -20.40 -17.51 -19.39
N LEU A 125 -19.10 -17.67 -19.25
CA LEU A 125 -18.12 -17.16 -20.21
C LEU A 125 -18.38 -17.73 -21.61
N LYS A 126 -18.55 -19.04 -21.71
CA LYS A 126 -18.81 -19.72 -22.99
C LYS A 126 -20.13 -19.27 -23.64
N GLU A 127 -21.18 -19.06 -22.85
CA GLU A 127 -22.47 -18.53 -23.35
C GLU A 127 -22.33 -17.11 -23.90
N ASN A 128 -21.44 -16.30 -23.35
CA ASN A 128 -21.11 -14.96 -23.81
C ASN A 128 -20.06 -14.93 -24.95
N GLY A 129 -19.51 -16.11 -25.32
CA GLY A 129 -18.48 -16.22 -26.37
C GLY A 129 -17.12 -15.64 -25.95
N GLU A 130 -16.82 -15.68 -24.65
CA GLU A 130 -15.57 -15.20 -24.06
C GLU A 130 -14.79 -16.35 -23.40
N GLU A 131 -13.49 -16.15 -23.21
CA GLU A 131 -12.61 -17.07 -22.50
C GLU A 131 -11.87 -16.31 -21.39
N ALA A 132 -11.55 -17.02 -20.31
CA ALA A 132 -10.76 -16.45 -19.23
C ALA A 132 -9.29 -16.35 -19.63
N GLU A 133 -8.72 -15.16 -19.57
CA GLU A 133 -7.30 -14.90 -19.81
C GLU A 133 -6.57 -14.58 -18.49
N ASN A 134 -5.26 -14.78 -18.48
CA ASN A 134 -4.39 -14.44 -17.35
C ASN A 134 -4.90 -14.97 -15.99
N VAL A 135 -5.39 -16.20 -15.96
CA VAL A 135 -6.01 -16.79 -14.78
C VAL A 135 -5.04 -16.83 -13.60
N LEU A 136 -5.51 -16.32 -12.46
CA LEU A 136 -4.90 -16.52 -11.14
C LEU A 136 -5.82 -17.41 -10.32
N ASP A 137 -5.30 -18.53 -9.87
CA ASP A 137 -6.06 -19.52 -9.11
C ASP A 137 -5.15 -20.09 -8.02
N TYR A 138 -5.39 -19.72 -6.77
CA TYR A 138 -4.61 -20.20 -5.64
C TYR A 138 -5.38 -20.16 -4.34
N ARG A 139 -5.01 -21.06 -3.44
CA ARG A 139 -5.53 -21.14 -2.08
C ARG A 139 -4.77 -20.19 -1.17
N LEU A 140 -5.48 -19.58 -0.24
CA LEU A 140 -4.95 -18.55 0.62
C LEU A 140 -5.57 -18.63 2.01
N LEU A 141 -4.75 -18.54 3.05
CA LEU A 141 -5.19 -18.22 4.40
C LEU A 141 -4.62 -16.85 4.79
N GLN A 142 -5.50 -15.93 5.14
CA GLN A 142 -5.09 -14.61 5.60
C GLN A 142 -5.31 -14.50 7.11
N VAL A 143 -4.24 -14.23 7.86
CA VAL A 143 -4.29 -14.04 9.32
C VAL A 143 -3.51 -12.80 9.73
N ALA A 144 -3.96 -12.14 10.80
CA ALA A 144 -3.20 -11.05 11.43
C ALA A 144 -2.39 -11.62 12.62
N ALA A 145 -1.14 -11.19 12.75
CA ALA A 145 -0.26 -11.61 13.83
C ALA A 145 0.55 -10.44 14.38
N TYR A 146 1.06 -10.62 15.57
CA TYR A 146 1.91 -9.65 16.27
C TYR A 146 3.34 -10.20 16.31
N GLN A 147 4.25 -9.55 15.60
CA GLN A 147 5.63 -10.01 15.49
C GLN A 147 6.48 -9.63 16.72
N ALA A 148 7.11 -10.63 17.32
CA ALA A 148 8.20 -10.47 18.30
C ALA A 148 9.39 -11.31 17.81
N GLU A 149 10.46 -10.65 17.37
CA GLU A 149 11.59 -11.32 16.73
C GLU A 149 11.15 -12.22 15.58
N ASP A 150 11.41 -13.53 15.63
CA ASP A 150 11.01 -14.52 14.64
C ASP A 150 9.66 -15.20 14.95
N THR A 151 8.97 -14.78 16.01
CA THR A 151 7.72 -15.39 16.46
C THR A 151 6.53 -14.48 16.15
N MET A 152 5.50 -15.07 15.56
CA MET A 152 4.21 -14.47 15.26
C MET A 152 3.17 -14.95 16.27
N TYR A 153 2.66 -14.02 17.07
CA TYR A 153 1.63 -14.27 18.07
C TYR A 153 0.26 -13.92 17.49
N PHE A 154 -0.69 -14.80 17.66
CA PHE A 154 -2.09 -14.55 17.30
C PHE A 154 -2.84 -13.91 18.48
N ASP A 155 -2.42 -14.19 19.72
CA ASP A 155 -2.98 -13.60 20.92
C ASP A 155 -2.31 -12.26 21.27
N VAL A 156 -3.14 -11.21 21.42
CA VAL A 156 -2.71 -9.86 21.83
C VAL A 156 -2.07 -9.88 23.21
N GLU A 157 -2.65 -10.62 24.18
CA GLU A 157 -2.14 -10.67 25.56
C GLU A 157 -0.79 -11.37 25.61
N ALA A 158 -0.62 -12.44 24.83
CA ALA A 158 0.65 -13.14 24.71
C ALA A 158 1.72 -12.24 24.10
N ALA A 159 1.38 -11.45 23.09
CA ALA A 159 2.29 -10.50 22.45
C ALA A 159 2.68 -9.37 23.43
N GLU A 160 1.74 -8.76 24.14
CA GLU A 160 1.98 -7.73 25.13
C GLU A 160 2.84 -8.25 26.29
N GLY A 161 2.58 -9.47 26.74
CA GLY A 161 3.40 -10.17 27.76
C GLY A 161 4.86 -10.34 27.35
N LYS A 162 5.18 -10.30 26.05
CA LYS A 162 6.56 -10.29 25.51
C LYS A 162 7.11 -8.87 25.27
N GLY A 163 6.40 -7.82 25.70
CA GLY A 163 6.81 -6.44 25.51
C GLY A 163 6.66 -5.93 24.07
N VAL A 164 5.85 -6.59 23.26
CA VAL A 164 5.59 -6.20 21.88
C VAL A 164 4.64 -4.99 21.84
N ASN A 165 5.04 -3.94 21.13
CA ASN A 165 4.12 -2.87 20.80
C ASN A 165 3.18 -3.36 19.68
N VAL A 166 1.98 -3.82 20.06
CA VAL A 166 1.02 -4.42 19.13
C VAL A 166 0.68 -3.52 17.95
N PHE A 167 0.55 -2.20 18.17
CA PHE A 167 0.22 -1.24 17.10
C PHE A 167 1.29 -1.08 16.02
N SER A 168 2.56 -1.22 16.36
CA SER A 168 3.68 -1.09 15.40
C SER A 168 4.13 -2.43 14.83
N ASN A 169 3.79 -3.54 15.48
CA ASN A 169 4.28 -4.88 15.13
C ASN A 169 3.19 -5.80 14.56
N ILE A 170 2.03 -5.27 14.21
CA ILE A 170 1.03 -6.01 13.43
C ILE A 170 1.60 -6.38 12.07
N ARG A 171 1.44 -7.65 11.70
CA ARG A 171 1.78 -8.21 10.38
C ARG A 171 0.56 -8.95 9.82
N ASN A 172 0.30 -8.75 8.55
CA ASN A 172 -0.66 -9.60 7.85
C ASN A 172 0.12 -10.74 7.20
N LEU A 173 -0.24 -11.95 7.54
CA LEU A 173 0.33 -13.18 7.00
C LEU A 173 -0.60 -13.71 5.91
N TYR A 174 -0.04 -13.99 4.74
CA TYR A 174 -0.71 -14.60 3.59
C TYR A 174 -0.05 -15.95 3.35
N ILE A 175 -0.73 -17.03 3.73
CA ILE A 175 -0.20 -18.38 3.69
C ILE A 175 -0.73 -19.08 2.46
N ILE A 176 0.15 -19.54 1.58
CA ILE A 176 -0.15 -20.09 0.26
C ILE A 176 0.58 -21.42 0.09
N PRO A 177 -0.07 -22.49 -0.39
CA PRO A 177 0.60 -23.75 -0.73
C PRO A 177 1.61 -23.58 -1.85
N LEU A 178 2.71 -24.33 -1.78
CA LEU A 178 3.82 -24.25 -2.74
C LEU A 178 3.40 -24.60 -4.18
N ASP A 179 2.46 -25.48 -4.36
CA ASP A 179 1.94 -25.85 -5.68
C ASP A 179 1.31 -24.63 -6.37
N ASP A 180 0.58 -23.83 -5.60
CA ASP A 180 -0.05 -22.62 -6.09
C ASP A 180 0.97 -21.52 -6.36
N TYR A 181 1.99 -21.38 -5.51
CA TYR A 181 3.13 -20.50 -5.76
C TYR A 181 3.84 -20.89 -7.05
N ASN A 182 4.20 -22.15 -7.21
CA ASN A 182 4.89 -22.65 -8.40
C ASN A 182 4.07 -22.40 -9.67
N ARG A 183 2.75 -22.64 -9.62
CA ARG A 183 1.84 -22.41 -10.75
C ARG A 183 1.78 -20.91 -11.10
N THR A 184 1.67 -20.04 -10.08
CA THR A 184 1.55 -18.59 -10.26
C THR A 184 2.85 -17.95 -10.77
N MET A 185 3.99 -18.42 -10.26
CA MET A 185 5.31 -17.86 -10.60
C MET A 185 5.98 -18.60 -11.80
N GLY A 186 5.43 -19.72 -12.25
CA GLY A 186 6.04 -20.56 -13.29
C GLY A 186 7.35 -21.22 -12.83
N THR A 187 7.45 -21.54 -11.54
CA THR A 187 8.63 -22.16 -10.91
C THR A 187 8.40 -23.63 -10.57
N SER A 188 9.41 -24.31 -10.06
CA SER A 188 9.36 -25.71 -9.64
C SER A 188 10.10 -25.90 -8.32
N GLU A 189 9.86 -24.98 -7.37
CA GLU A 189 10.45 -25.06 -6.05
C GLU A 189 9.94 -26.25 -5.27
N THR A 190 10.76 -26.73 -4.32
CA THR A 190 10.42 -27.84 -3.42
C THR A 190 10.71 -27.45 -1.97
N LEU A 191 9.87 -27.87 -1.05
CA LEU A 191 10.01 -27.62 0.40
C LEU A 191 9.95 -28.92 1.19
N LYS A 192 10.72 -28.99 2.28
CA LYS A 192 10.53 -30.00 3.32
C LYS A 192 9.40 -29.58 4.26
N GLU A 193 9.01 -30.47 5.16
CA GLU A 193 7.96 -30.25 6.16
C GLU A 193 8.21 -29.03 7.07
N ASP A 194 9.49 -28.76 7.34
CA ASP A 194 9.98 -27.74 8.26
C ASP A 194 10.54 -26.51 7.50
N GLU A 195 10.33 -26.42 6.20
CA GLU A 195 10.81 -25.31 5.36
C GLU A 195 9.64 -24.48 4.81
N MET A 196 9.91 -23.19 4.59
CA MET A 196 9.03 -22.29 3.84
C MET A 196 9.82 -21.27 3.03
N ILE A 197 9.18 -20.69 2.01
CA ILE A 197 9.67 -19.51 1.30
C ILE A 197 8.92 -18.30 1.83
N LEU A 198 9.60 -17.16 1.95
CA LEU A 198 9.02 -15.93 2.50
C LEU A 198 9.19 -14.76 1.53
N TYR A 199 8.11 -14.00 1.34
CA TYR A 199 8.14 -12.70 0.68
C TYR A 199 7.66 -11.62 1.64
N ALA A 200 8.50 -10.60 1.90
CA ALA A 200 8.17 -9.45 2.72
C ALA A 200 7.81 -8.26 1.82
N THR A 201 6.60 -7.73 1.93
CA THR A 201 6.10 -6.65 1.06
C THR A 201 6.72 -5.29 1.36
N LYS A 202 7.14 -5.08 2.60
CA LYS A 202 7.77 -3.84 3.08
C LYS A 202 8.91 -4.17 4.03
N GLY A 203 10.08 -3.63 3.76
CA GLY A 203 11.28 -3.90 4.55
C GLY A 203 11.87 -5.29 4.28
N THR A 204 12.58 -5.81 5.26
CA THR A 204 13.24 -7.12 5.22
C THR A 204 12.77 -7.98 6.39
N TYR A 205 12.83 -9.29 6.21
CA TYR A 205 12.70 -10.26 7.28
C TYR A 205 14.10 -10.80 7.59
N ASP A 206 14.65 -10.46 8.77
CA ASP A 206 16.08 -10.67 9.05
C ASP A 206 16.39 -11.99 9.77
N TYR A 207 15.38 -12.80 10.09
CA TYR A 207 15.51 -14.08 10.77
C TYR A 207 15.58 -15.25 9.78
N ASP A 208 16.22 -16.35 10.19
CA ASP A 208 16.32 -17.60 9.42
C ASP A 208 15.19 -18.59 9.72
N THR A 209 14.41 -18.31 10.76
CA THR A 209 13.24 -19.09 11.19
C THR A 209 12.03 -18.21 11.35
N ILE A 210 10.86 -18.79 11.27
CA ILE A 210 9.59 -18.17 11.62
C ILE A 210 8.77 -19.14 12.44
N SER A 211 8.33 -18.70 13.60
CA SER A 211 7.48 -19.45 14.50
C SER A 211 6.08 -18.87 14.51
N LEU A 212 5.06 -19.70 14.29
CA LEU A 212 3.66 -19.32 14.41
C LEU A 212 3.10 -19.93 15.70
N GLU A 213 2.50 -19.12 16.55
CA GLU A 213 1.97 -19.52 17.85
C GLU A 213 1.04 -20.72 17.71
N ASN A 214 1.26 -21.78 18.53
CA ASN A 214 0.57 -23.06 18.52
C ASN A 214 0.62 -23.87 17.19
N CYS A 215 1.25 -23.36 16.14
CA CYS A 215 1.27 -24.02 14.83
C CYS A 215 2.60 -24.72 14.54
N GLY A 216 3.71 -24.15 15.00
CA GLY A 216 5.06 -24.68 14.82
C GLY A 216 6.09 -23.65 14.38
N THR A 217 7.28 -24.16 14.06
CA THR A 217 8.42 -23.35 13.59
C THR A 217 8.92 -23.89 12.27
N TRP A 218 9.18 -23.01 11.34
CA TRP A 218 9.69 -23.32 10.01
C TRP A 218 11.00 -22.57 9.77
N LYS A 219 11.88 -23.23 9.02
CA LYS A 219 13.09 -22.61 8.50
C LYS A 219 12.75 -21.83 7.22
N VAL A 220 13.19 -20.60 7.12
CA VAL A 220 13.08 -19.81 5.89
C VAL A 220 14.15 -20.28 4.91
N LYS A 221 13.75 -21.13 3.95
CA LYS A 221 14.65 -21.67 2.91
C LYS A 221 15.12 -20.56 1.97
N GLU A 222 14.22 -19.67 1.61
CA GLU A 222 14.48 -18.59 0.66
C GLU A 222 13.62 -17.37 0.98
N LYS A 223 14.17 -16.17 0.72
CA LYS A 223 13.46 -14.90 0.80
C LYS A 223 13.36 -14.33 -0.61
N VAL A 224 12.16 -14.38 -1.19
CA VAL A 224 11.91 -13.90 -2.54
C VAL A 224 11.56 -12.42 -2.54
N SER A 225 11.77 -11.74 -3.66
CA SER A 225 11.59 -10.29 -3.78
C SER A 225 10.25 -9.89 -4.39
N ASP A 226 9.49 -10.84 -4.93
CA ASP A 226 8.23 -10.58 -5.62
C ASP A 226 7.31 -11.79 -5.60
N PHE A 227 6.01 -11.53 -5.75
CA PHE A 227 4.97 -12.52 -5.96
C PHE A 227 3.86 -11.93 -6.82
N ASN A 228 3.55 -12.58 -7.94
CA ASN A 228 2.55 -12.13 -8.92
C ASN A 228 1.10 -12.48 -8.52
N GLY A 229 0.82 -12.60 -7.25
CA GLY A 229 -0.51 -12.81 -6.72
C GLY A 229 -1.31 -11.51 -6.57
N ILE A 230 -2.31 -11.53 -5.69
CA ILE A 230 -3.10 -10.34 -5.39
C ILE A 230 -2.29 -9.40 -4.51
N GLY A 231 -2.32 -8.12 -4.84
CA GLY A 231 -1.73 -7.06 -4.04
C GLY A 231 -2.62 -6.62 -2.86
N PHE A 232 -3.20 -7.54 -2.09
CA PHE A 232 -3.96 -7.20 -0.87
C PHE A 232 -3.15 -6.34 0.09
N GLU A 233 -1.84 -6.60 0.15
CA GLU A 233 -0.90 -5.85 0.96
C GLU A 233 -0.78 -4.38 0.55
N SER A 234 -1.17 -4.02 -0.67
CA SER A 234 -1.08 -2.63 -1.15
C SER A 234 -1.98 -1.67 -0.36
N ALA A 235 -3.04 -2.18 0.26
CA ALA A 235 -3.94 -1.44 1.14
C ALA A 235 -3.45 -1.41 2.60
N ASN A 236 -2.53 -2.27 2.99
CA ASN A 236 -2.06 -2.39 4.36
C ASN A 236 -1.00 -1.34 4.67
N ILE A 237 -1.16 -0.63 5.77
CA ILE A 237 -0.15 0.31 6.30
C ILE A 237 1.01 -0.47 6.88
N SER A 238 0.74 -1.58 7.57
CA SER A 238 1.72 -2.49 8.16
C SER A 238 2.40 -3.36 7.08
N ALA A 239 3.59 -3.88 7.41
CA ALA A 239 4.26 -4.87 6.59
C ALA A 239 3.44 -6.16 6.54
N SER A 240 3.44 -6.82 5.40
CA SER A 240 2.78 -8.10 5.19
C SER A 240 3.80 -9.13 4.74
N TYR A 241 3.61 -10.38 5.16
CA TYR A 241 4.46 -11.49 4.77
C TYR A 241 3.64 -12.53 4.02
N TYR A 242 4.10 -12.91 2.83
CA TYR A 242 3.62 -14.09 2.14
C TYR A 242 4.49 -15.28 2.54
N LEU A 243 3.84 -16.33 3.02
CA LEU A 243 4.47 -17.55 3.51
C LEU A 243 4.06 -18.69 2.60
N PHE A 244 5.00 -19.16 1.77
CA PHE A 244 4.73 -20.30 0.90
C PHE A 244 5.13 -21.57 1.65
N VAL A 245 4.13 -22.37 1.94
CA VAL A 245 4.25 -23.59 2.74
C VAL A 245 4.19 -24.83 1.84
N LYS A 246 4.70 -25.95 2.32
CA LYS A 246 4.88 -27.18 1.54
C LYS A 246 3.61 -27.60 0.79
N ASP A 247 2.47 -27.66 1.48
CA ASP A 247 1.21 -28.13 0.93
C ASP A 247 0.01 -27.62 1.75
N VAL A 248 -1.18 -27.99 1.33
CA VAL A 248 -2.46 -27.61 1.96
C VAL A 248 -2.55 -28.09 3.41
N SER A 249 -1.99 -29.25 3.75
CA SER A 249 -2.07 -29.78 5.12
C SER A 249 -1.35 -28.89 6.14
N VAL A 250 -0.28 -28.19 5.72
CA VAL A 250 0.39 -27.19 6.54
C VAL A 250 -0.49 -25.95 6.73
N LEU A 251 -1.19 -25.52 5.68
CA LEU A 251 -2.13 -24.40 5.74
C LEU A 251 -3.28 -24.71 6.69
N GLU A 252 -3.92 -25.87 6.55
CA GLU A 252 -5.01 -26.34 7.44
C GLU A 252 -4.56 -26.45 8.90
N ARG A 253 -3.33 -26.88 9.13
CA ARG A 253 -2.74 -26.94 10.48
C ARG A 253 -2.58 -25.56 11.10
N ILE A 254 -2.20 -24.57 10.30
CA ILE A 254 -2.06 -23.17 10.76
C ILE A 254 -3.43 -22.58 11.07
N GLU A 255 -4.42 -22.81 10.21
CA GLU A 255 -5.81 -22.40 10.41
C GLU A 255 -6.39 -22.99 11.71
N ALA A 256 -6.21 -24.29 11.92
CA ALA A 256 -6.66 -24.96 13.15
C ALA A 256 -5.96 -24.44 14.40
N GLY A 257 -4.64 -24.21 14.33
CA GLY A 257 -3.88 -23.68 15.47
C GLY A 257 -4.25 -22.24 15.84
N GLU A 258 -4.58 -21.41 14.86
CA GLU A 258 -5.09 -20.06 15.10
C GLU A 258 -6.51 -20.10 15.71
N ALA A 259 -7.39 -20.97 15.19
CA ALA A 259 -8.74 -21.12 15.69
C ALA A 259 -8.82 -21.56 17.16
N GLU A 260 -7.81 -22.29 17.66
CA GLU A 260 -7.71 -22.63 19.08
C GLU A 260 -7.46 -21.40 19.97
N ILE A 261 -6.79 -20.38 19.45
CA ILE A 261 -6.47 -19.14 20.18
C ILE A 261 -7.63 -18.16 20.09
N TYR A 262 -8.15 -17.98 18.88
CA TYR A 262 -9.24 -17.06 18.58
C TYR A 262 -10.58 -17.78 18.41
N VAL A 263 -11.32 -17.97 19.51
CA VAL A 263 -12.64 -18.61 19.51
C VAL A 263 -13.68 -17.92 18.62
N ASN A 264 -13.44 -16.67 18.24
CA ASN A 264 -14.30 -15.89 17.33
C ASN A 264 -13.55 -15.55 16.03
N ASN A 265 -12.57 -16.34 15.65
CA ASN A 265 -11.78 -16.07 14.45
C ASN A 265 -12.65 -16.16 13.20
N MET A 266 -12.49 -15.18 12.32
CA MET A 266 -13.10 -15.14 11.00
C MET A 266 -12.06 -15.40 9.88
N SER A 267 -10.86 -15.88 10.25
CA SER A 267 -9.86 -16.28 9.26
C SER A 267 -10.21 -17.65 8.75
N GLU A 268 -10.79 -17.73 7.58
CA GLU A 268 -11.08 -18.97 6.86
C GLU A 268 -10.16 -19.05 5.66
N ALA A 269 -9.68 -20.26 5.38
CA ALA A 269 -8.96 -20.51 4.15
C ALA A 269 -9.89 -20.35 2.95
N GLU A 270 -9.42 -19.65 1.94
CA GLU A 270 -10.18 -19.30 0.75
C GLU A 270 -9.45 -19.70 -0.54
N VAL A 271 -10.20 -19.83 -1.61
CA VAL A 271 -9.67 -19.93 -2.95
C VAL A 271 -9.91 -18.61 -3.67
N TYR A 272 -8.83 -18.02 -4.15
CA TYR A 272 -8.89 -16.88 -5.04
C TYR A 272 -8.88 -17.35 -6.48
N TYR A 273 -9.91 -16.98 -7.22
CA TYR A 273 -10.02 -17.22 -8.65
C TYR A 273 -10.23 -15.89 -9.38
N GLY A 274 -9.24 -15.45 -10.13
CA GLY A 274 -9.28 -14.18 -10.87
C GLY A 274 -8.87 -14.36 -12.32
N PHE A 275 -9.49 -13.60 -13.23
CA PHE A 275 -9.19 -13.66 -14.66
C PHE A 275 -9.47 -12.33 -15.36
N ASP A 276 -8.87 -12.16 -16.53
CA ASP A 276 -9.14 -11.06 -17.43
C ASP A 276 -10.07 -11.49 -18.57
N LEU A 277 -10.78 -10.52 -19.14
CA LEU A 277 -11.59 -10.67 -20.33
C LEU A 277 -11.14 -9.67 -21.39
N ASP A 278 -10.91 -10.13 -22.62
CA ASP A 278 -10.58 -9.28 -23.77
C ASP A 278 -11.85 -8.81 -24.50
N CYS A 279 -12.70 -8.08 -23.77
CA CYS A 279 -13.93 -7.52 -24.32
C CYS A 279 -14.20 -6.11 -23.78
N PRO A 280 -15.11 -5.33 -24.42
CA PRO A 280 -15.50 -4.00 -23.95
C PRO A 280 -16.00 -4.01 -22.52
N LYS A 281 -15.72 -2.92 -21.78
CA LYS A 281 -16.05 -2.79 -20.35
C LYS A 281 -17.54 -3.01 -20.04
N GLU A 282 -18.42 -2.60 -20.94
CA GLU A 282 -19.87 -2.81 -20.79
C GLU A 282 -20.21 -4.31 -20.75
N LYS A 283 -19.56 -5.10 -21.62
CA LYS A 283 -19.74 -6.57 -21.65
C LYS A 283 -19.14 -7.24 -20.44
N GLN A 284 -17.95 -6.76 -19.96
CA GLN A 284 -17.36 -7.25 -18.71
C GLN A 284 -18.30 -7.05 -17.52
N ILE A 285 -18.95 -5.87 -17.42
CA ILE A 285 -19.92 -5.57 -16.36
C ILE A 285 -21.15 -6.47 -16.47
N GLN A 286 -21.64 -6.75 -17.68
CA GLN A 286 -22.74 -7.68 -17.91
C GLN A 286 -22.37 -9.08 -17.41
N ILE A 287 -21.26 -9.63 -17.87
CA ILE A 287 -20.76 -10.97 -17.46
C ILE A 287 -20.57 -11.05 -15.94
N TYR A 288 -19.96 -10.02 -15.35
CA TYR A 288 -19.82 -9.93 -13.90
C TYR A 288 -21.17 -10.00 -13.17
N SER A 289 -22.18 -9.30 -13.70
CA SER A 289 -23.54 -9.32 -13.12
C SER A 289 -24.20 -10.68 -13.24
N GLU A 290 -23.98 -11.38 -14.34
CA GLU A 290 -24.46 -12.75 -14.55
C GLU A 290 -23.78 -13.74 -13.58
N ILE A 291 -22.45 -13.68 -13.45
CA ILE A 291 -21.69 -14.51 -12.47
C ILE A 291 -22.17 -14.23 -11.04
N LYS A 292 -22.41 -12.99 -10.68
CA LYS A 292 -22.86 -12.62 -9.34
C LYS A 292 -24.27 -13.11 -9.02
N SER A 293 -25.10 -13.32 -10.01
CA SER A 293 -26.50 -13.73 -9.83
C SER A 293 -26.70 -15.24 -9.89
N ALA A 294 -25.73 -15.98 -10.40
CA ALA A 294 -25.71 -17.44 -10.47
C ALA A 294 -25.24 -18.07 -9.16
#